data_66d38064ae145d90fa8ddf332651195b
#
_entry.id   66d38064ae145d90fa8ddf332651195b
#
_cell.length_a   1.000
_cell.length_b   1.000
_cell.length_c   1.000
_cell.angle_alpha   90.00
_cell.angle_beta   90.00
_cell.angle_gamma   90.00
#
_symmetry.space_group_name_H-M   'P 1'
#
loop_
_entity.id
_entity.type
_entity.pdbx_description
1 polymer ?
#
loop_
_entity_poly.entity_id
_entity_poly.type
_entity_poly.pdbx_seq_one_letter_code
_entity_poly.pdbx_strand_id
1 'polypeptide(L)'
;MYMDSIEVKNLYKKYKISQRQEGFIGMVKYLFHPQYKEKEAVKGISFSIQQGECVAFLGANGAGKSTTIKMLTGIMKPTDGKISVMGNDPFRERIRNGGKIGVVFGQKTQLWWDISVKDSFELLHSIYEIPDNVYGENLDLFKKILELEEFMDQPARKLSLGQRVRADIAAALLHDPPVLFLDEPTIGLDVAVKQKVYQFLQYINKEKKTTILLTSHDLKDMEWLCRRLIILEKGEILFDDEITKIFDDYPEAETL
;
A
#
# COMPACT_ATOMS: atom_id res chain seq x y z
N MET A 1 23.71 7.58 -10.92
CA MET A 1 22.79 6.63 -11.55
C MET A 1 21.70 6.39 -10.51
N TYR A 2 20.50 6.90 -10.73
CA TYR A 2 19.38 6.67 -9.80
C TYR A 2 19.00 5.19 -9.89
N MET A 3 18.89 4.56 -8.75
CA MET A 3 18.58 3.13 -8.67
C MET A 3 17.06 3.01 -8.50
N ASP A 4 16.39 2.23 -9.36
CA ASP A 4 14.96 1.99 -9.23
C ASP A 4 14.67 1.20 -7.92
N SER A 5 13.85 1.77 -7.05
CA SER A 5 13.35 1.09 -5.86
C SER A 5 12.33 0.02 -6.20
N ILE A 6 11.51 0.28 -7.23
CA ILE A 6 10.49 -0.63 -7.71
C ILE A 6 10.60 -0.71 -9.22
N GLU A 7 10.67 -1.92 -9.77
CA GLU A 7 10.64 -2.18 -11.20
C GLU A 7 9.57 -3.24 -11.49
N VAL A 8 8.69 -2.93 -12.43
CA VAL A 8 7.59 -3.81 -12.88
C VAL A 8 7.66 -3.93 -14.40
N LYS A 9 7.71 -5.16 -14.91
CA LYS A 9 7.80 -5.45 -16.35
C LYS A 9 6.75 -6.46 -16.77
N ASN A 10 5.84 -6.05 -17.67
CA ASN A 10 4.81 -6.90 -18.27
C ASN A 10 4.05 -7.72 -17.22
N LEU A 11 3.56 -7.06 -16.16
CA LEU A 11 2.95 -7.72 -15.02
C LEU A 11 1.51 -8.12 -15.31
N TYR A 12 1.20 -9.40 -15.11
CA TYR A 12 -0.15 -9.96 -15.28
C TYR A 12 -0.67 -10.60 -14.01
N LYS A 13 -1.97 -10.41 -13.76
CA LYS A 13 -2.70 -11.19 -12.76
C LYS A 13 -4.05 -11.64 -13.26
N LYS A 14 -4.23 -12.96 -13.35
CA LYS A 14 -5.48 -13.65 -13.70
C LYS A 14 -6.00 -14.40 -12.49
N TYR A 15 -7.30 -14.30 -12.25
CA TYR A 15 -8.01 -15.08 -11.26
C TYR A 15 -8.90 -16.12 -11.95
N LYS A 16 -8.91 -17.33 -11.44
CA LYS A 16 -9.88 -18.35 -11.83
C LYS A 16 -11.11 -18.24 -10.93
N ILE A 17 -12.20 -17.74 -11.49
CA ILE A 17 -13.48 -17.62 -10.78
C ILE A 17 -14.32 -18.82 -11.14
N SER A 18 -14.73 -19.60 -10.14
CA SER A 18 -15.59 -20.75 -10.36
C SER A 18 -16.99 -20.29 -10.77
N GLN A 19 -17.50 -20.83 -11.90
CA GLN A 19 -18.88 -20.64 -12.33
C GLN A 19 -19.74 -21.72 -11.70
N ARG A 20 -20.42 -21.41 -10.58
CA ARG A 20 -21.43 -22.30 -10.02
C ARG A 20 -22.73 -22.12 -10.81
N GLN A 21 -23.25 -23.20 -11.42
CA GLN A 21 -24.62 -23.22 -11.94
C GLN A 21 -25.58 -23.39 -10.76
N GLU A 22 -26.67 -22.65 -10.75
CA GLU A 22 -27.70 -22.76 -9.73
C GLU A 22 -28.45 -24.10 -9.84
N GLY A 23 -28.85 -24.65 -8.69
CA GLY A 23 -29.61 -25.89 -8.61
C GLY A 23 -28.80 -27.15 -8.26
N PHE A 24 -29.51 -28.17 -7.73
CA PHE A 24 -28.89 -29.42 -7.24
C PHE A 24 -28.09 -30.16 -8.34
N ILE A 25 -28.62 -30.20 -9.55
CA ILE A 25 -27.97 -30.84 -10.72
C ILE A 25 -26.70 -30.07 -11.13
N GLY A 26 -26.74 -28.73 -11.04
CA GLY A 26 -25.57 -27.87 -11.27
C GLY A 26 -24.47 -28.11 -10.25
N MET A 27 -24.83 -28.33 -9.00
CA MET A 27 -23.89 -28.61 -7.90
C MET A 27 -23.18 -29.97 -8.09
N VAL A 28 -23.91 -31.00 -8.50
CA VAL A 28 -23.34 -32.32 -8.77
C VAL A 28 -22.43 -32.29 -10.03
N LYS A 29 -22.84 -31.58 -11.08
CA LYS A 29 -22.04 -31.42 -12.30
C LYS A 29 -20.76 -30.61 -12.01
N TYR A 30 -20.81 -29.63 -11.15
CA TYR A 30 -19.64 -28.82 -10.72
C TYR A 30 -18.60 -29.66 -9.95
N LEU A 31 -19.03 -30.63 -9.13
CA LEU A 31 -18.13 -31.54 -8.41
C LEU A 31 -17.26 -32.39 -9.35
N PHE A 32 -17.81 -32.79 -10.51
CA PHE A 32 -17.10 -33.65 -11.48
C PHE A 32 -16.44 -32.86 -12.61
N HIS A 33 -16.97 -31.67 -12.97
CA HIS A 33 -16.44 -30.82 -14.05
C HIS A 33 -16.53 -29.33 -13.65
N PRO A 34 -15.63 -28.83 -12.77
CA PRO A 34 -15.64 -27.44 -12.38
C PRO A 34 -15.30 -26.55 -13.58
N GLN A 35 -16.23 -25.64 -13.91
CA GLN A 35 -15.99 -24.63 -14.94
C GLN A 35 -15.42 -23.36 -14.28
N TYR A 36 -14.33 -22.84 -14.83
CA TYR A 36 -13.68 -21.62 -14.37
C TYR A 36 -13.74 -20.56 -15.46
N LYS A 37 -14.08 -19.33 -15.07
CA LYS A 37 -13.91 -18.13 -15.90
C LYS A 37 -12.65 -17.41 -15.44
N GLU A 38 -11.77 -17.10 -16.36
CA GLU A 38 -10.63 -16.24 -16.05
C GLU A 38 -11.07 -14.77 -15.99
N LYS A 39 -10.66 -14.08 -14.94
CA LYS A 39 -10.78 -12.63 -14.80
C LYS A 39 -9.38 -12.05 -14.72
N GLU A 40 -9.02 -11.24 -15.70
CA GLU A 40 -7.77 -10.50 -15.71
C GLU A 40 -7.93 -9.26 -14.84
N ALA A 41 -7.15 -9.19 -13.75
CA ALA A 41 -7.16 -8.07 -12.83
C ALA A 41 -6.02 -7.07 -13.12
N VAL A 42 -4.93 -7.58 -13.73
CA VAL A 42 -3.79 -6.77 -14.19
C VAL A 42 -3.33 -7.35 -15.53
N LYS A 43 -3.10 -6.48 -16.53
CA LYS A 43 -2.94 -6.84 -17.92
C LYS A 43 -1.68 -6.23 -18.52
N GLY A 44 -0.50 -6.77 -18.17
CA GLY A 44 0.77 -6.40 -18.79
C GLY A 44 1.29 -5.00 -18.41
N ILE A 45 0.99 -4.52 -17.21
CA ILE A 45 1.49 -3.21 -16.78
C ILE A 45 3.01 -3.21 -16.60
N SER A 46 3.64 -2.09 -16.97
CA SER A 46 5.06 -1.86 -16.79
C SER A 46 5.29 -0.43 -16.30
N PHE A 47 6.07 -0.28 -15.22
CA PHE A 47 6.48 1.01 -14.68
C PHE A 47 7.71 0.81 -13.77
N SER A 48 8.41 1.90 -13.48
CA SER A 48 9.45 1.93 -12.45
C SER A 48 9.26 3.12 -11.51
N ILE A 49 9.72 2.99 -10.25
CA ILE A 49 9.69 4.06 -9.26
C ILE A 49 11.11 4.21 -8.71
N GLN A 50 11.63 5.43 -8.78
CA GLN A 50 12.98 5.74 -8.31
C GLN A 50 13.03 5.82 -6.78
N GLN A 51 14.22 5.66 -6.23
CA GLN A 51 14.44 5.80 -4.80
C GLN A 51 14.06 7.22 -4.30
N GLY A 52 13.26 7.29 -3.25
CA GLY A 52 12.77 8.55 -2.67
C GLY A 52 11.63 9.20 -3.46
N GLU A 53 11.15 8.58 -4.55
CA GLU A 53 9.99 9.06 -5.28
C GLU A 53 8.70 8.76 -4.52
N CYS A 54 7.73 9.69 -4.59
CA CYS A 54 6.37 9.47 -4.12
C CYS A 54 5.43 9.40 -5.31
N VAL A 55 4.77 8.27 -5.49
CA VAL A 55 3.90 7.98 -6.64
C VAL A 55 2.50 7.63 -6.16
N ALA A 56 1.50 8.24 -6.79
CA ALA A 56 0.10 7.96 -6.56
C ALA A 56 -0.46 6.96 -7.59
N PHE A 57 -1.21 5.95 -7.12
CA PHE A 57 -2.03 5.08 -7.95
C PHE A 57 -3.49 5.49 -7.85
N LEU A 58 -4.04 6.04 -8.93
CA LEU A 58 -5.46 6.39 -9.07
C LEU A 58 -6.19 5.33 -9.92
N GLY A 59 -7.47 5.20 -9.72
CA GLY A 59 -8.34 4.35 -10.54
C GLY A 59 -9.57 3.89 -9.78
N ALA A 60 -10.60 3.50 -10.50
CA ALA A 60 -11.85 3.02 -9.94
C ALA A 60 -11.68 1.72 -9.12
N ASN A 61 -12.70 1.37 -8.33
CA ASN A 61 -12.73 0.10 -7.65
C ASN A 61 -12.65 -1.07 -8.65
N GLY A 62 -11.72 -2.00 -8.41
CA GLY A 62 -11.47 -3.11 -9.32
C GLY A 62 -10.53 -2.81 -10.49
N ALA A 63 -9.95 -1.60 -10.57
CA ALA A 63 -8.98 -1.24 -11.61
C ALA A 63 -7.66 -2.02 -11.56
N GLY A 64 -7.34 -2.68 -10.44
CA GLY A 64 -6.12 -3.46 -10.26
C GLY A 64 -5.15 -2.93 -9.21
N LYS A 65 -5.42 -1.76 -8.59
CA LYS A 65 -4.53 -1.08 -7.62
C LYS A 65 -4.08 -1.99 -6.47
N SER A 66 -5.01 -2.43 -5.62
CA SER A 66 -4.70 -3.30 -4.47
C SER A 66 -4.13 -4.66 -4.90
N THR A 67 -4.50 -5.17 -6.09
CA THR A 67 -3.91 -6.40 -6.65
C THR A 67 -2.44 -6.17 -6.96
N THR A 68 -2.09 -5.05 -7.57
CA THR A 68 -0.72 -4.66 -7.86
C THR A 68 0.09 -4.51 -6.57
N ILE A 69 -0.42 -3.76 -5.57
CA ILE A 69 0.26 -3.63 -4.27
C ILE A 69 0.50 -5.00 -3.62
N LYS A 70 -0.48 -5.91 -3.62
CA LYS A 70 -0.31 -7.27 -3.07
C LYS A 70 0.76 -8.09 -3.79
N MET A 71 0.99 -7.83 -5.07
CA MET A 71 2.10 -8.47 -5.80
C MET A 71 3.44 -7.82 -5.46
N LEU A 72 3.51 -6.49 -5.37
CA LEU A 72 4.71 -5.73 -4.98
C LEU A 72 5.17 -6.06 -3.55
N THR A 73 4.23 -6.32 -2.65
CA THR A 73 4.52 -6.69 -1.25
C THR A 73 4.82 -8.17 -1.05
N GLY A 74 4.73 -9.00 -2.11
CA GLY A 74 4.98 -10.44 -2.02
C GLY A 74 3.83 -11.27 -1.41
N ILE A 75 2.70 -10.64 -1.08
CA ILE A 75 1.50 -11.34 -0.57
C ILE A 75 0.88 -12.20 -1.68
N MET A 76 0.98 -11.74 -2.93
CA MET A 76 0.36 -12.39 -4.07
C MET A 76 1.38 -12.68 -5.18
N LYS A 77 1.38 -13.93 -5.67
CA LYS A 77 2.20 -14.30 -6.82
C LYS A 77 1.60 -13.73 -8.11
N PRO A 78 2.39 -13.09 -8.98
CA PRO A 78 1.99 -12.76 -10.33
C PRO A 78 1.61 -14.01 -11.15
N THR A 79 0.74 -13.84 -12.14
CA THR A 79 0.49 -14.89 -13.14
C THR A 79 1.62 -14.93 -14.17
N ASP A 80 2.09 -13.76 -14.58
CA ASP A 80 3.23 -13.58 -15.48
C ASP A 80 3.88 -12.20 -15.26
N GLY A 81 5.04 -11.96 -15.86
CA GLY A 81 5.82 -10.75 -15.73
C GLY A 81 6.86 -10.82 -14.62
N LYS A 82 7.54 -9.69 -14.40
CA LYS A 82 8.63 -9.57 -13.43
C LYS A 82 8.40 -8.38 -12.51
N ILE A 83 8.74 -8.57 -11.25
CA ILE A 83 8.74 -7.51 -10.22
C ILE A 83 10.08 -7.55 -9.51
N SER A 84 10.64 -6.38 -9.28
CA SER A 84 11.77 -6.18 -8.38
C SER A 84 11.43 -5.05 -7.41
N VAL A 85 11.61 -5.29 -6.11
CA VAL A 85 11.51 -4.27 -5.05
C VAL A 85 12.83 -4.26 -4.29
N MET A 86 13.53 -3.14 -4.29
CA MET A 86 14.88 -3.02 -3.72
C MET A 86 15.81 -4.16 -4.17
N GLY A 87 15.71 -4.56 -5.45
CA GLY A 87 16.52 -5.62 -6.07
C GLY A 87 16.07 -7.04 -5.76
N ASN A 88 14.99 -7.25 -4.99
CA ASN A 88 14.48 -8.58 -4.64
C ASN A 88 13.21 -8.93 -5.45
N ASP A 89 13.01 -10.23 -5.74
CA ASP A 89 11.69 -10.74 -6.15
C ASP A 89 10.78 -10.81 -4.92
N PRO A 90 9.70 -9.99 -4.83
CA PRO A 90 8.93 -9.88 -3.59
C PRO A 90 8.29 -11.19 -3.14
N PHE A 91 7.91 -12.07 -4.08
CA PHE A 91 7.24 -13.32 -3.75
C PHE A 91 8.23 -14.44 -3.40
N ARG A 92 9.34 -14.53 -4.13
CA ARG A 92 10.35 -15.58 -3.91
C ARG A 92 11.20 -15.31 -2.68
N GLU A 93 11.52 -14.03 -2.45
CA GLU A 93 12.39 -13.56 -1.37
C GLU A 93 11.59 -12.78 -0.31
N ARG A 94 10.34 -13.21 -0.02
CA ARG A 94 9.39 -12.45 0.79
C ARG A 94 9.88 -12.10 2.20
N ILE A 95 10.68 -12.93 2.83
CA ILE A 95 11.26 -12.64 4.16
C ILE A 95 12.24 -11.46 4.03
N ARG A 96 13.14 -11.54 3.06
CA ARG A 96 14.12 -10.47 2.80
C ARG A 96 13.45 -9.19 2.33
N ASN A 97 12.42 -9.32 1.49
CA ASN A 97 11.62 -8.18 1.03
C ASN A 97 10.84 -7.55 2.20
N GLY A 98 10.25 -8.35 3.10
CA GLY A 98 9.51 -7.88 4.26
C GLY A 98 10.30 -6.93 5.14
N GLY A 99 11.60 -7.18 5.36
CA GLY A 99 12.48 -6.28 6.11
C GLY A 99 12.81 -4.95 5.40
N LYS A 100 12.47 -4.82 4.10
CA LYS A 100 12.75 -3.62 3.29
C LYS A 100 11.51 -2.81 2.95
N ILE A 101 10.33 -3.26 3.36
CA ILE A 101 9.07 -2.60 3.02
C ILE A 101 8.22 -2.35 4.27
N GLY A 102 7.59 -1.19 4.32
CA GLY A 102 6.45 -0.93 5.17
C GLY A 102 5.16 -1.08 4.36
N VAL A 103 4.10 -1.60 4.95
CA VAL A 103 2.82 -1.79 4.26
C VAL A 103 1.66 -1.40 5.16
N VAL A 104 0.75 -0.58 4.65
CA VAL A 104 -0.51 -0.25 5.34
C VAL A 104 -1.67 -0.56 4.41
N PHE A 105 -2.60 -1.41 4.86
CA PHE A 105 -3.86 -1.68 4.17
C PHE A 105 -4.99 -0.98 4.93
N GLY A 106 -5.62 0.03 4.34
CA GLY A 106 -6.57 0.92 5.02
C GLY A 106 -7.75 0.23 5.74
N GLN A 107 -8.09 -1.00 5.37
CA GLN A 107 -9.15 -1.77 6.01
C GLN A 107 -8.65 -2.82 7.02
N LYS A 108 -7.35 -2.97 7.20
CA LYS A 108 -6.76 -4.00 8.07
C LYS A 108 -5.66 -3.38 8.92
N THR A 109 -5.77 -3.55 10.22
CA THR A 109 -4.69 -3.18 11.13
C THR A 109 -3.64 -4.28 11.19
N GLN A 110 -2.38 -3.87 11.35
CA GLN A 110 -1.27 -4.77 11.66
C GLN A 110 -1.00 -4.85 13.17
N LEU A 111 -1.69 -4.02 13.96
CA LEU A 111 -1.62 -4.07 15.42
C LEU A 111 -2.38 -5.30 15.95
N TRP A 112 -1.90 -5.87 17.03
CA TRP A 112 -2.59 -6.96 17.74
C TRP A 112 -3.83 -6.41 18.47
N TRP A 113 -4.97 -7.01 18.20
CA TRP A 113 -6.29 -6.50 18.56
C TRP A 113 -6.51 -6.30 20.06
N ASP A 114 -5.98 -7.20 20.88
CA ASP A 114 -6.25 -7.26 22.32
C ASP A 114 -5.15 -6.68 23.22
N ILE A 115 -4.00 -6.32 22.69
CA ILE A 115 -2.91 -5.70 23.44
C ILE A 115 -2.78 -4.21 23.10
N SER A 116 -2.01 -3.47 23.92
CA SER A 116 -1.80 -2.05 23.72
C SER A 116 -1.02 -1.75 22.42
N VAL A 117 -1.14 -0.51 21.93
CA VAL A 117 -0.31 -0.04 20.82
C VAL A 117 1.17 -0.18 21.17
N LYS A 118 1.55 0.19 22.40
CA LYS A 118 2.91 0.07 22.90
C LYS A 118 3.41 -1.37 22.83
N ASP A 119 2.65 -2.33 23.37
CA ASP A 119 3.03 -3.74 23.32
C ASP A 119 3.12 -4.27 21.89
N SER A 120 2.22 -3.81 20.99
CA SER A 120 2.29 -4.14 19.57
C SER A 120 3.58 -3.62 18.93
N PHE A 121 4.03 -2.42 19.30
CA PHE A 121 5.29 -1.85 18.80
C PHE A 121 6.52 -2.59 19.35
N GLU A 122 6.51 -3.00 20.60
CA GLU A 122 7.57 -3.82 21.19
C GLU A 122 7.67 -5.20 20.52
N LEU A 123 6.53 -5.81 20.16
CA LEU A 123 6.52 -7.04 19.36
C LEU A 123 7.10 -6.81 17.95
N LEU A 124 6.75 -5.72 17.29
CA LEU A 124 7.32 -5.38 15.97
C LEU A 124 8.83 -5.10 16.08
N HIS A 125 9.28 -4.40 17.13
CA HIS A 125 10.70 -4.21 17.43
C HIS A 125 11.44 -5.55 17.47
N SER A 126 10.88 -6.53 18.18
CA SER A 126 11.46 -7.89 18.28
C SER A 126 11.38 -8.66 16.96
N ILE A 127 10.25 -8.60 16.24
CA ILE A 127 10.03 -9.36 14.99
C ILE A 127 10.95 -8.88 13.87
N TYR A 128 11.14 -7.55 13.75
CA TYR A 128 12.00 -6.94 12.73
C TYR A 128 13.46 -6.81 13.19
N GLU A 129 13.79 -7.27 14.42
CA GLU A 129 15.13 -7.16 15.00
C GLU A 129 15.70 -5.73 14.89
N ILE A 130 14.83 -4.73 15.20
CA ILE A 130 15.18 -3.32 15.06
C ILE A 130 16.23 -2.98 16.12
N PRO A 131 17.36 -2.31 15.78
CA PRO A 131 18.30 -1.83 16.79
C PRO A 131 17.62 -0.86 17.77
N ASP A 132 17.91 -0.98 19.08
CA ASP A 132 17.25 -0.20 20.14
C ASP A 132 17.31 1.32 19.92
N ASN A 133 18.46 1.83 19.43
CA ASN A 133 18.62 3.24 19.10
C ASN A 133 17.71 3.67 17.95
N VAL A 134 17.57 2.87 16.88
CA VAL A 134 16.69 3.15 15.74
C VAL A 134 15.22 3.11 16.19
N TYR A 135 14.86 2.10 16.98
CA TYR A 135 13.52 1.97 17.52
C TYR A 135 13.15 3.18 18.39
N GLY A 136 14.03 3.57 19.33
CA GLY A 136 13.81 4.72 20.22
C GLY A 136 13.64 6.02 19.44
N GLU A 137 14.56 6.32 18.52
CA GLU A 137 14.53 7.53 17.69
C GLU A 137 13.24 7.60 16.84
N ASN A 138 12.87 6.50 16.18
CA ASN A 138 11.65 6.45 15.39
C ASN A 138 10.39 6.59 16.27
N LEU A 139 10.34 5.89 17.39
CA LEU A 139 9.20 5.92 18.29
C LEU A 139 8.96 7.34 18.85
N ASP A 140 10.01 8.03 19.30
CA ASP A 140 9.91 9.38 19.82
C ASP A 140 9.45 10.37 18.75
N LEU A 141 10.00 10.25 17.53
CA LEU A 141 9.59 11.05 16.40
C LEU A 141 8.11 10.84 16.05
N PHE A 142 7.68 9.55 15.96
CA PHE A 142 6.32 9.20 15.57
C PHE A 142 5.29 9.59 16.65
N LYS A 143 5.64 9.41 17.94
CA LYS A 143 4.83 9.91 19.05
C LYS A 143 4.55 11.39 18.92
N LYS A 144 5.58 12.19 18.62
CA LYS A 144 5.47 13.64 18.48
C LYS A 144 4.64 14.07 17.29
N ILE A 145 4.91 13.51 16.07
CA ILE A 145 4.26 14.00 14.84
C ILE A 145 2.85 13.41 14.68
N LEU A 146 2.68 12.14 15.01
CA LEU A 146 1.39 11.44 14.89
C LEU A 146 0.56 11.50 16.18
N GLU A 147 1.03 12.17 17.24
CA GLU A 147 0.35 12.32 18.54
C GLU A 147 -0.10 10.96 19.08
N LEU A 148 0.83 9.99 19.13
CA LEU A 148 0.50 8.64 19.56
C LEU A 148 0.35 8.50 21.07
N GLU A 149 0.98 9.40 21.86
CA GLU A 149 1.05 9.34 23.30
C GLU A 149 -0.33 9.20 23.97
N GLU A 150 -1.35 9.85 23.40
CA GLU A 150 -2.72 9.85 23.94
C GLU A 150 -3.36 8.44 24.00
N PHE A 151 -2.85 7.48 23.19
CA PHE A 151 -3.48 6.17 23.07
C PHE A 151 -2.49 4.99 23.05
N MET A 152 -1.21 5.24 23.35
CA MET A 152 -0.19 4.17 23.37
C MET A 152 -0.54 3.01 24.31
N ASP A 153 -1.15 3.28 25.45
CA ASP A 153 -1.53 2.26 26.44
C ASP A 153 -2.91 1.62 26.15
N GLN A 154 -3.59 2.05 25.07
CA GLN A 154 -4.88 1.50 24.72
C GLN A 154 -4.75 0.28 23.80
N PRO A 155 -5.57 -0.77 23.99
CA PRO A 155 -5.63 -1.90 23.06
C PRO A 155 -6.19 -1.47 21.71
N ALA A 156 -5.65 -2.04 20.63
CA ALA A 156 -5.99 -1.65 19.25
C ALA A 156 -7.50 -1.66 18.96
N ARG A 157 -8.27 -2.55 19.59
CA ARG A 157 -9.74 -2.63 19.46
C ARG A 157 -10.50 -1.41 19.98
N LYS A 158 -9.89 -0.61 20.86
CA LYS A 158 -10.51 0.60 21.43
C LYS A 158 -10.18 1.88 20.67
N LEU A 159 -9.27 1.82 19.72
CA LEU A 159 -8.85 2.98 18.94
C LEU A 159 -9.96 3.45 18.00
N SER A 160 -10.11 4.76 17.88
CA SER A 160 -10.85 5.35 16.76
C SER A 160 -10.18 4.99 15.43
N LEU A 161 -10.89 5.16 14.31
CA LEU A 161 -10.32 4.91 12.98
C LEU A 161 -9.05 5.75 12.76
N GLY A 162 -9.10 7.05 13.09
CA GLY A 162 -7.96 7.95 12.94
C GLY A 162 -6.76 7.59 13.83
N GLN A 163 -7.01 7.19 15.08
CA GLN A 163 -5.95 6.70 15.98
C GLN A 163 -5.31 5.42 15.43
N ARG A 164 -6.14 4.48 14.96
CA ARG A 164 -5.67 3.23 14.39
C ARG A 164 -4.82 3.43 13.16
N VAL A 165 -5.24 4.28 12.21
CA VAL A 165 -4.47 4.59 11.00
C VAL A 165 -3.12 5.25 11.35
N ARG A 166 -3.10 6.19 12.29
CA ARG A 166 -1.85 6.81 12.76
C ARG A 166 -0.90 5.77 13.37
N ALA A 167 -1.41 4.86 14.19
CA ALA A 167 -0.62 3.78 14.77
C ALA A 167 -0.17 2.74 13.73
N ASP A 168 -1.00 2.38 12.74
CA ASP A 168 -0.64 1.46 11.67
C ASP A 168 0.46 2.02 10.77
N ILE A 169 0.42 3.32 10.45
CA ILE A 169 1.48 3.99 9.69
C ILE A 169 2.78 4.02 10.49
N ALA A 170 2.72 4.36 11.78
CA ALA A 170 3.89 4.31 12.66
C ALA A 170 4.48 2.89 12.71
N ALA A 171 3.64 1.87 12.94
CA ALA A 171 4.04 0.47 12.98
C ALA A 171 4.77 0.03 11.69
N ALA A 172 4.26 0.45 10.53
CA ALA A 172 4.86 0.13 9.23
C ALA A 172 6.23 0.77 8.99
N LEU A 173 6.58 1.80 9.77
CA LEU A 173 7.81 2.58 9.62
C LEU A 173 8.82 2.39 10.77
N LEU A 174 8.49 1.62 11.81
CA LEU A 174 9.37 1.43 12.98
C LEU A 174 10.75 0.90 12.60
N HIS A 175 10.82 0.00 11.62
CA HIS A 175 12.05 -0.64 11.14
C HIS A 175 12.77 0.15 10.06
N ASP A 176 12.38 1.41 9.82
CA ASP A 176 12.96 2.35 8.85
C ASP A 176 13.07 1.80 7.41
N PRO A 177 11.96 1.30 6.83
CA PRO A 177 11.99 0.67 5.52
C PRO A 177 12.26 1.69 4.41
N PRO A 178 13.08 1.35 3.38
CA PRO A 178 13.31 2.22 2.23
C PRO A 178 12.09 2.38 1.31
N VAL A 179 11.08 1.52 1.43
CA VAL A 179 9.84 1.57 0.61
C VAL A 179 8.61 1.42 1.49
N LEU A 180 7.61 2.27 1.26
CA LEU A 180 6.32 2.25 1.95
C LEU A 180 5.17 2.11 0.94
N PHE A 181 4.35 1.08 1.12
CA PHE A 181 3.12 0.86 0.37
C PHE A 181 1.91 1.22 1.21
N LEU A 182 1.02 2.07 0.67
CA LEU A 182 -0.18 2.54 1.34
C LEU A 182 -1.41 2.27 0.45
N ASP A 183 -2.23 1.31 0.83
CA ASP A 183 -3.46 0.95 0.09
C ASP A 183 -4.67 1.61 0.75
N GLU A 184 -5.08 2.79 0.23
CA GLU A 184 -6.20 3.61 0.72
C GLU A 184 -6.11 3.98 2.21
N PRO A 185 -4.96 4.53 2.67
CA PRO A 185 -4.70 4.69 4.10
C PRO A 185 -5.60 5.72 4.79
N THR A 186 -6.17 6.67 4.05
CA THR A 186 -6.92 7.81 4.60
C THR A 186 -8.43 7.72 4.38
N ILE A 187 -8.93 6.57 3.88
CA ILE A 187 -10.36 6.39 3.66
C ILE A 187 -11.15 6.48 4.97
N GLY A 188 -12.19 7.31 4.97
CA GLY A 188 -13.07 7.50 6.15
C GLY A 188 -12.47 8.34 7.28
N LEU A 189 -11.31 8.96 7.07
CA LEU A 189 -10.72 9.91 8.03
C LEU A 189 -11.31 11.31 7.83
N ASP A 190 -11.39 12.06 8.93
CA ASP A 190 -11.66 13.49 8.86
C ASP A 190 -10.47 14.27 8.28
N VAL A 191 -10.72 15.51 7.84
CA VAL A 191 -9.75 16.35 7.15
C VAL A 191 -8.51 16.64 8.00
N ALA A 192 -8.68 16.85 9.31
CA ALA A 192 -7.57 17.19 10.20
C ALA A 192 -6.61 16.01 10.37
N VAL A 193 -7.16 14.80 10.55
CA VAL A 193 -6.34 13.58 10.65
C VAL A 193 -5.66 13.26 9.31
N LYS A 194 -6.35 13.43 8.18
CA LYS A 194 -5.75 13.28 6.84
C LYS A 194 -4.54 14.20 6.66
N GLN A 195 -4.69 15.49 6.96
CA GLN A 195 -3.60 16.47 6.83
C GLN A 195 -2.38 16.07 7.68
N LYS A 196 -2.60 15.63 8.92
CA LYS A 196 -1.53 15.17 9.80
C LYS A 196 -0.80 13.96 9.23
N VAL A 197 -1.53 12.98 8.72
CA VAL A 197 -0.96 11.79 8.05
C VAL A 197 -0.11 12.22 6.85
N TYR A 198 -0.61 13.09 5.98
CA TYR A 198 0.14 13.54 4.80
C TYR A 198 1.38 14.35 5.16
N GLN A 199 1.30 15.24 6.15
CA GLN A 199 2.48 15.98 6.66
C GLN A 199 3.55 15.01 7.17
N PHE A 200 3.15 13.98 7.90
CA PHE A 200 4.07 12.95 8.36
C PHE A 200 4.70 12.18 7.19
N LEU A 201 3.91 11.75 6.21
CA LEU A 201 4.41 11.04 5.02
C LEU A 201 5.35 11.92 4.18
N GLN A 202 5.05 13.22 4.03
CA GLN A 202 5.96 14.18 3.39
C GLN A 202 7.28 14.29 4.13
N TYR A 203 7.24 14.36 5.46
CA TYR A 203 8.44 14.38 6.29
C TYR A 203 9.29 13.11 6.06
N ILE A 204 8.69 11.93 6.13
CA ILE A 204 9.39 10.64 5.92
C ILE A 204 9.99 10.56 4.50
N ASN A 205 9.24 10.95 3.48
CA ASN A 205 9.74 10.95 2.10
C ASN A 205 10.90 11.93 1.91
N LYS A 206 10.80 13.14 2.47
CA LYS A 206 11.80 14.19 2.30
C LYS A 206 13.07 13.93 3.11
N GLU A 207 12.95 13.61 4.38
CA GLU A 207 14.08 13.50 5.31
C GLU A 207 14.73 12.11 5.28
N LYS A 208 13.93 11.04 5.23
CA LYS A 208 14.43 9.66 5.20
C LYS A 208 14.58 9.08 3.80
N LYS A 209 14.15 9.82 2.76
CA LYS A 209 14.17 9.36 1.36
C LYS A 209 13.41 8.07 1.13
N THR A 210 12.42 7.79 1.96
CA THR A 210 11.57 6.62 1.79
C THR A 210 10.75 6.75 0.50
N THR A 211 10.82 5.75 -0.37
CA THR A 211 9.99 5.66 -1.57
C THR A 211 8.56 5.33 -1.17
N ILE A 212 7.58 6.07 -1.68
CA ILE A 212 6.17 5.88 -1.30
C ILE A 212 5.33 5.53 -2.53
N LEU A 213 4.57 4.45 -2.46
CA LEU A 213 3.50 4.14 -3.40
C LEU A 213 2.16 4.13 -2.65
N LEU A 214 1.30 5.08 -3.01
CA LEU A 214 0.02 5.34 -2.36
C LEU A 214 -1.14 5.09 -3.32
N THR A 215 -2.18 4.38 -2.91
CA THR A 215 -3.47 4.36 -3.62
C THR A 215 -4.47 5.27 -2.93
N SER A 216 -5.27 6.00 -3.72
CA SER A 216 -6.41 6.77 -3.26
C SER A 216 -7.47 6.84 -4.36
N HIS A 217 -8.66 7.30 -4.02
CA HIS A 217 -9.72 7.68 -4.97
C HIS A 217 -9.83 9.19 -5.12
N ASP A 218 -9.13 9.97 -4.26
CA ASP A 218 -9.21 11.41 -4.18
C ASP A 218 -7.94 12.03 -4.78
N LEU A 219 -8.09 12.70 -5.90
CA LEU A 219 -6.98 13.35 -6.59
C LEU A 219 -6.37 14.47 -5.75
N LYS A 220 -7.22 15.24 -5.02
CA LYS A 220 -6.75 16.35 -4.17
C LYS A 220 -5.86 15.87 -3.04
N ASP A 221 -6.20 14.70 -2.46
CA ASP A 221 -5.36 14.07 -1.44
C ASP A 221 -3.97 13.72 -1.98
N MET A 222 -3.88 13.36 -3.27
CA MET A 222 -2.61 12.94 -3.90
C MET A 222 -1.68 14.09 -4.24
N GLU A 223 -2.22 15.25 -4.66
CA GLU A 223 -1.44 16.45 -4.98
C GLU A 223 -0.61 16.96 -3.81
N TRP A 224 -1.09 16.74 -2.58
CA TRP A 224 -0.37 17.14 -1.37
C TRP A 224 0.92 16.35 -1.13
N LEU A 225 0.98 15.11 -1.61
CA LEU A 225 2.07 14.20 -1.31
C LEU A 225 2.90 13.81 -2.52
N CYS A 226 2.26 13.54 -3.67
CA CYS A 226 2.89 12.93 -4.82
C CYS A 226 3.02 13.93 -5.99
N ARG A 227 4.13 13.84 -6.72
CA ARG A 227 4.31 14.61 -7.97
C ARG A 227 3.94 13.80 -9.20
N ARG A 228 4.00 12.48 -9.13
CA ARG A 228 3.71 11.57 -10.24
C ARG A 228 2.47 10.76 -9.93
N LEU A 229 1.67 10.58 -10.96
CA LEU A 229 0.41 9.86 -10.92
C LEU A 229 0.43 8.73 -11.96
N ILE A 230 0.02 7.54 -11.54
CA ILE A 230 -0.25 6.41 -12.43
C ILE A 230 -1.74 6.12 -12.34
N ILE A 231 -2.46 6.23 -13.47
CA ILE A 231 -3.89 5.90 -13.54
C ILE A 231 -4.06 4.50 -14.09
N LEU A 232 -4.76 3.67 -13.31
CA LEU A 232 -5.14 2.32 -13.69
C LEU A 232 -6.62 2.24 -14.07
N GLU A 233 -6.92 1.70 -15.22
CA GLU A 233 -8.29 1.32 -15.61
C GLU A 233 -8.33 -0.10 -16.15
N LYS A 234 -9.26 -0.92 -15.63
CA LYS A 234 -9.50 -2.31 -16.09
C LYS A 234 -8.25 -3.18 -16.20
N GLY A 235 -7.25 -2.91 -15.34
CA GLY A 235 -5.99 -3.65 -15.26
C GLY A 235 -4.88 -3.12 -16.17
N GLU A 236 -5.05 -2.00 -16.84
CA GLU A 236 -4.09 -1.36 -17.73
C GLU A 236 -3.69 0.02 -17.19
N ILE A 237 -2.48 0.51 -17.55
CA ILE A 237 -2.05 1.88 -17.24
C ILE A 237 -2.56 2.77 -18.37
N LEU A 238 -3.36 3.78 -18.01
CA LEU A 238 -3.83 4.81 -18.94
C LEU A 238 -2.93 6.05 -18.93
N PHE A 239 -2.35 6.37 -17.78
CA PHE A 239 -1.54 7.57 -17.60
C PHE A 239 -0.40 7.24 -16.63
N ASP A 240 0.79 7.76 -16.90
CA ASP A 240 1.96 7.64 -16.02
C ASP A 240 2.89 8.85 -16.27
N ASP A 241 2.62 9.95 -15.58
CA ASP A 241 3.39 11.18 -15.69
C ASP A 241 3.18 12.09 -14.45
N GLU A 242 3.73 13.31 -14.49
CA GLU A 242 3.49 14.33 -13.47
C GLU A 242 1.99 14.65 -13.33
N ILE A 243 1.54 14.79 -12.09
CA ILE A 243 0.12 15.02 -11.77
C ILE A 243 -0.43 16.29 -12.41
N THR A 244 0.42 17.32 -12.59
CA THR A 244 0.06 18.58 -13.22
C THR A 244 -0.37 18.44 -14.67
N LYS A 245 0.19 17.47 -15.39
CA LYS A 245 -0.15 17.23 -16.81
C LYS A 245 -1.55 16.67 -17.02
N ILE A 246 -2.15 16.07 -16.00
CA ILE A 246 -3.52 15.56 -16.12
C ILE A 246 -4.52 16.70 -16.35
N PHE A 247 -4.25 17.88 -15.77
CA PHE A 247 -5.11 19.06 -15.94
C PHE A 247 -4.94 19.70 -17.32
N ASP A 248 -3.76 19.57 -17.94
CA ASP A 248 -3.51 20.03 -19.31
C ASP A 248 -4.26 19.16 -20.32
N ASP A 249 -4.27 17.82 -20.11
CA ASP A 249 -4.94 16.86 -20.98
C ASP A 249 -6.46 16.75 -20.72
N TYR A 250 -6.87 17.00 -19.48
CA TYR A 250 -8.27 16.90 -19.02
C TYR A 250 -8.67 18.09 -18.15
N PRO A 251 -8.94 19.28 -18.74
CA PRO A 251 -9.28 20.51 -17.99
C PRO A 251 -10.50 20.37 -17.07
N GLU A 252 -11.40 19.42 -17.36
CA GLU A 252 -12.58 19.13 -16.55
C GLU A 252 -12.25 18.43 -15.23
N ALA A 253 -11.04 17.88 -15.08
CA ALA A 253 -10.61 17.20 -13.87
C ALA A 253 -10.38 18.15 -12.67
N GLU A 254 -10.25 19.46 -12.88
CA GLU A 254 -10.16 20.45 -11.81
C GLU A 254 -11.46 20.58 -10.99
N THR A 255 -12.58 20.10 -11.52
CA THR A 255 -13.91 20.23 -10.91
C THR A 255 -14.41 18.96 -10.23
N LEU A 256 -13.65 17.87 -10.26
CA LEU A 256 -13.92 16.59 -9.59
C LEU A 256 -13.17 16.49 -8.25
#